data_e28c403790c25dc9a8ba1704ad4f46ef
#
_entry.id   e28c403790c25dc9a8ba1704ad4f46ef
#
_cell.length_a   1.000
_cell.length_b   1.000
_cell.length_c   1.000
_cell.angle_alpha   90.00
_cell.angle_beta   90.00
_cell.angle_gamma   90.00
#
_symmetry.space_group_name_H-M   'P 1'
#
loop_
_entity.id
_entity.type
_entity.pdbx_description
1 polymer ?
#
loop_
_entity_poly.entity_id
_entity_poly.type
_entity_poly.pdbx_seq_one_letter_code
_entity_poly.pdbx_strand_id
1 'polypeptide(L)'
;QQQAALLKPESLVAEFKKNGVTHIVTIPDSETNYLYELMKEQDWLDVVPSSREGETFAIALGLIVGGKVPVCVIQNTGMMESGDSIRGMSIDAGFPLVMLIGYRGWTRHGVITDSAARYTETFLHAMGINYYLLETDDDASRISIAFEEARAQSRPVAVLVGDEYHGFNRM
;
A
#
# COMPACT_ATOMS: atom_id res chain seq x y z
N GLN A 1 24.18 20.81 5.90
CA GLN A 1 22.85 20.22 6.20
C GLN A 1 22.68 19.03 5.26
N GLN A 2 22.77 17.82 5.76
CA GLN A 2 22.40 16.63 4.99
C GLN A 2 20.90 16.72 4.74
N GLN A 3 20.52 16.84 3.47
CA GLN A 3 19.13 16.73 3.05
C GLN A 3 18.67 15.34 3.46
N ALA A 4 17.61 15.26 4.28
CA ALA A 4 17.07 13.97 4.69
C ALA A 4 16.70 13.16 3.46
N ALA A 5 17.14 11.91 3.39
CA ALA A 5 16.75 11.01 2.31
C ALA A 5 15.25 10.86 2.32
N LEU A 6 14.59 11.09 1.20
CA LEU A 6 13.15 11.02 1.03
C LEU A 6 12.78 9.79 0.22
N LEU A 7 11.57 9.30 0.43
CA LEU A 7 10.94 8.32 -0.44
C LEU A 7 10.24 9.08 -1.59
N LYS A 8 10.60 8.77 -2.83
CA LYS A 8 10.02 9.40 -4.01
C LYS A 8 8.91 8.52 -4.59
N PRO A 9 7.80 9.10 -5.06
CA PRO A 9 6.74 8.36 -5.73
C PRO A 9 7.23 7.56 -6.94
N GLU A 10 8.18 8.12 -7.69
CA GLU A 10 8.80 7.46 -8.84
C GLU A 10 9.50 6.15 -8.47
N SER A 11 10.09 6.07 -7.27
CA SER A 11 10.70 4.85 -6.76
C SER A 11 9.66 3.76 -6.49
N LEU A 12 8.48 4.13 -5.98
CA LEU A 12 7.36 3.20 -5.78
C LEU A 12 6.83 2.68 -7.12
N VAL A 13 6.61 3.57 -8.09
CA VAL A 13 6.12 3.22 -9.43
C VAL A 13 7.11 2.32 -10.15
N ALA A 14 8.41 2.56 -10.03
CA ALA A 14 9.45 1.72 -10.60
C ALA A 14 9.42 0.30 -10.02
N GLU A 15 9.23 0.15 -8.72
CA GLU A 15 9.09 -1.17 -8.08
C GLU A 15 7.80 -1.89 -8.50
N PHE A 16 6.70 -1.17 -8.68
CA PHE A 16 5.47 -1.75 -9.24
C PHE A 16 5.72 -2.31 -10.63
N LYS A 17 6.36 -1.55 -11.50
CA LYS A 17 6.69 -2.00 -12.86
C LYS A 17 7.59 -3.24 -12.86
N LYS A 18 8.62 -3.24 -12.04
CA LYS A 18 9.54 -4.36 -11.85
C LYS A 18 8.84 -5.66 -11.45
N ASN A 19 7.78 -5.56 -10.64
CA ASN A 19 7.02 -6.71 -10.15
C ASN A 19 5.83 -7.11 -11.03
N GLY A 20 5.67 -6.47 -12.18
CA GLY A 20 4.62 -6.80 -13.14
C GLY A 20 3.24 -6.33 -12.72
N VAL A 21 3.14 -5.32 -11.87
CA VAL A 21 1.86 -4.73 -11.46
C VAL A 21 1.11 -4.22 -12.68
N THR A 22 -0.16 -4.58 -12.78
CA THR A 22 -1.04 -4.20 -13.89
C THR A 22 -2.11 -3.19 -13.49
N HIS A 23 -2.53 -3.24 -12.22
CA HIS A 23 -3.63 -2.43 -11.71
C HIS A 23 -3.32 -1.87 -10.32
N ILE A 24 -3.71 -0.64 -10.10
CA ILE A 24 -3.80 -0.04 -8.78
C ILE A 24 -5.28 0.10 -8.44
N VAL A 25 -5.69 -0.45 -7.30
CA VAL A 25 -7.05 -0.28 -6.78
C VAL A 25 -6.96 0.64 -5.57
N THR A 26 -7.61 1.79 -5.62
CA THR A 26 -7.37 2.86 -4.65
C THR A 26 -8.62 3.67 -4.35
N ILE A 27 -8.58 4.37 -3.24
CA ILE A 27 -9.48 5.48 -2.92
C ILE A 27 -8.68 6.76 -3.18
N PRO A 28 -9.08 7.61 -4.11
CA PRO A 28 -8.45 8.92 -4.31
C PRO A 28 -8.64 9.78 -3.06
N ASP A 29 -7.55 10.21 -2.47
CA ASP A 29 -7.57 11.13 -1.35
C ASP A 29 -6.54 12.27 -1.52
N SER A 30 -6.64 13.28 -0.67
CA SER A 30 -5.75 14.44 -0.75
C SER A 30 -4.31 14.16 -0.32
N GLU A 31 -4.07 13.06 0.40
CA GLU A 31 -2.75 12.73 0.95
C GLU A 31 -1.89 11.95 -0.04
N THR A 32 -2.51 11.22 -0.97
CA THR A 32 -1.81 10.44 -1.99
C THR A 32 -1.92 11.03 -3.40
N ASN A 33 -2.40 12.25 -3.51
CA ASN A 33 -2.76 12.87 -4.79
C ASN A 33 -1.61 12.86 -5.83
N TYR A 34 -0.39 13.21 -5.43
CA TYR A 34 0.75 13.20 -6.36
C TYR A 34 1.07 11.78 -6.86
N LEU A 35 1.09 10.79 -5.97
CA LEU A 35 1.28 9.40 -6.36
C LEU A 35 0.15 8.92 -7.29
N TYR A 36 -1.09 9.32 -7.00
CA TYR A 36 -2.25 8.98 -7.81
C TYR A 36 -2.12 9.51 -9.24
N GLU A 37 -1.77 10.78 -9.40
CA GLU A 37 -1.58 11.37 -10.73
C GLU A 37 -0.39 10.73 -11.46
N LEU A 38 0.73 10.50 -10.78
CA LEU A 38 1.89 9.82 -11.38
C LEU A 38 1.55 8.41 -11.87
N MET A 39 0.76 7.66 -11.10
CA MET A 39 0.31 6.32 -11.51
C MET A 39 -0.61 6.39 -12.74
N LYS A 40 -1.50 7.36 -12.82
CA LYS A 40 -2.39 7.56 -13.97
C LYS A 40 -1.66 7.91 -15.27
N GLU A 41 -0.51 8.54 -15.18
CA GLU A 41 0.32 8.89 -16.34
C GLU A 41 1.05 7.69 -16.96
N GLN A 42 1.02 6.52 -16.30
CA GLN A 42 1.73 5.34 -16.78
C GLN A 42 0.89 4.54 -17.78
N ASP A 43 1.33 4.41 -19.02
CA ASP A 43 0.62 3.67 -20.09
C ASP A 43 0.44 2.17 -19.80
N TRP A 44 1.27 1.61 -18.94
CA TRP A 44 1.27 0.17 -18.58
C TRP A 44 0.44 -0.15 -17.34
N LEU A 45 -0.10 0.85 -16.65
CA LEU A 45 -0.75 0.73 -15.35
C LEU A 45 -2.17 1.27 -15.39
N ASP A 46 -3.14 0.42 -15.07
CA ASP A 46 -4.54 0.84 -14.93
C ASP A 46 -4.83 1.23 -13.49
N VAL A 47 -5.33 2.43 -13.28
CA VAL A 47 -5.74 2.92 -11.96
C VAL A 47 -7.26 2.84 -11.84
N VAL A 48 -7.72 2.04 -10.87
CA VAL A 48 -9.14 1.77 -10.62
C VAL A 48 -9.55 2.45 -9.32
N PRO A 49 -10.24 3.58 -9.38
CA PRO A 49 -10.78 4.22 -8.19
C PRO A 49 -12.00 3.47 -7.66
N SER A 50 -12.12 3.37 -6.35
CA SER A 50 -13.29 2.82 -5.66
C SER A 50 -13.91 3.88 -4.75
N SER A 51 -15.12 3.63 -4.27
CA SER A 51 -15.84 4.52 -3.36
C SER A 51 -15.66 4.15 -1.89
N ARG A 52 -15.17 2.95 -1.61
CA ARG A 52 -15.00 2.42 -0.27
C ARG A 52 -13.79 1.50 -0.20
N GLU A 53 -13.00 1.61 0.85
CA GLU A 53 -11.76 0.86 1.02
C GLU A 53 -11.98 -0.65 0.99
N GLY A 54 -13.03 -1.16 1.63
CA GLY A 54 -13.37 -2.59 1.61
C GLY A 54 -13.63 -3.16 0.21
N GLU A 55 -14.13 -2.34 -0.71
CA GLU A 55 -14.34 -2.75 -2.12
C GLU A 55 -13.03 -2.96 -2.86
N THR A 56 -11.96 -2.28 -2.47
CA THR A 56 -10.66 -2.44 -3.14
C THR A 56 -10.18 -3.88 -3.09
N PHE A 57 -10.46 -4.60 -2.00
CA PHE A 57 -10.10 -6.01 -1.83
C PHE A 57 -10.93 -6.93 -2.70
N ALA A 58 -12.21 -6.66 -2.87
CA ALA A 58 -13.07 -7.42 -3.77
C ALA A 58 -12.65 -7.25 -5.24
N ILE A 59 -12.36 -6.02 -5.64
CA ILE A 59 -11.87 -5.70 -6.99
C ILE A 59 -10.52 -6.37 -7.22
N ALA A 60 -9.60 -6.27 -6.27
CA ALA A 60 -8.27 -6.90 -6.34
C ALA A 60 -8.38 -8.42 -6.48
N LEU A 61 -9.26 -9.07 -5.71
CA LEU A 61 -9.52 -10.50 -5.83
C LEU A 61 -9.97 -10.88 -7.24
N GLY A 62 -10.93 -10.14 -7.80
CA GLY A 62 -11.39 -10.38 -9.16
C GLY A 62 -10.29 -10.21 -10.20
N LEU A 63 -9.42 -9.20 -10.03
CA LEU A 63 -8.27 -8.99 -10.91
C LEU A 63 -7.26 -10.15 -10.83
N ILE A 64 -6.95 -10.64 -9.64
CA ILE A 64 -6.06 -11.79 -9.45
C ILE A 64 -6.63 -13.04 -10.11
N VAL A 65 -7.92 -13.33 -9.92
CA VAL A 65 -8.61 -14.44 -10.60
C VAL A 65 -8.55 -14.30 -12.11
N GLY A 66 -8.62 -13.07 -12.61
CA GLY A 66 -8.46 -12.76 -14.05
C GLY A 66 -7.01 -12.75 -14.56
N GLY A 67 -6.03 -13.16 -13.73
CA GLY A 67 -4.62 -13.24 -14.13
C GLY A 67 -3.87 -11.89 -14.11
N LYS A 68 -4.43 -10.89 -13.45
CA LYS A 68 -3.81 -9.57 -13.27
C LYS A 68 -3.03 -9.48 -11.95
N VAL A 69 -2.20 -8.46 -11.82
CA VAL A 69 -1.40 -8.19 -10.61
C VAL A 69 -1.81 -6.84 -10.03
N PRO A 70 -2.78 -6.80 -9.12
CA PRO A 70 -3.21 -5.58 -8.48
C PRO A 70 -2.35 -5.24 -7.25
N VAL A 71 -2.34 -3.95 -6.91
CA VAL A 71 -1.93 -3.43 -5.61
C VAL A 71 -3.09 -2.59 -5.06
N CYS A 72 -3.47 -2.81 -3.82
CA CYS A 72 -4.38 -1.92 -3.10
C CYS A 72 -3.58 -0.77 -2.49
N VAL A 73 -3.93 0.46 -2.82
CA VAL A 73 -3.30 1.67 -2.27
C VAL A 73 -4.35 2.42 -1.47
N ILE A 74 -4.25 2.32 -0.15
CA ILE A 74 -5.19 2.92 0.80
C ILE A 74 -4.44 3.40 2.05
N GLN A 75 -5.09 4.18 2.91
CA GLN A 75 -4.55 4.56 4.21
C GLN A 75 -4.78 3.48 5.27
N ASN A 76 -4.04 3.56 6.38
CA ASN A 76 -4.22 2.68 7.54
C ASN A 76 -5.63 2.74 8.13
N THR A 77 -6.27 3.90 8.12
CA THR A 77 -7.68 4.06 8.54
C THR A 77 -8.62 3.23 7.66
N GLY A 78 -8.42 3.27 6.35
CA GLY A 78 -9.19 2.48 5.40
C GLY A 78 -8.87 0.98 5.49
N MET A 79 -7.63 0.62 5.77
CA MET A 79 -7.25 -0.78 6.03
C MET A 79 -8.01 -1.34 7.25
N MET A 80 -8.04 -0.60 8.35
CA MET A 80 -8.76 -1.04 9.55
C MET A 80 -10.28 -1.13 9.33
N GLU A 81 -10.86 -0.19 8.60
CA GLU A 81 -12.29 -0.26 8.20
C GLU A 81 -12.58 -1.51 7.36
N SER A 82 -11.62 -1.96 6.57
CA SER A 82 -11.74 -3.10 5.67
C SER A 82 -11.44 -4.45 6.30
N GLY A 83 -11.34 -4.54 7.61
CA GLY A 83 -10.88 -5.74 8.32
C GLY A 83 -11.57 -7.04 7.89
N ASP A 84 -12.89 -7.04 7.75
CA ASP A 84 -13.64 -8.22 7.30
C ASP A 84 -13.38 -8.55 5.83
N SER A 85 -13.28 -7.56 4.96
CA SER A 85 -12.93 -7.76 3.55
C SER A 85 -11.53 -8.35 3.39
N ILE A 86 -10.56 -7.88 4.16
CA ILE A 86 -9.19 -8.42 4.17
C ILE A 86 -9.22 -9.88 4.66
N ARG A 87 -9.93 -10.16 5.73
CA ARG A 87 -10.08 -11.51 6.28
C ARG A 87 -10.64 -12.49 5.24
N GLY A 88 -11.77 -12.15 4.65
CA GLY A 88 -12.48 -13.06 3.74
C GLY A 88 -11.85 -13.11 2.34
N MET A 89 -11.53 -11.95 1.75
CA MET A 89 -11.13 -11.84 0.35
C MET A 89 -9.63 -11.94 0.10
N SER A 90 -8.80 -11.88 1.13
CA SER A 90 -7.36 -12.04 0.98
C SER A 90 -6.81 -13.19 1.80
N ILE A 91 -7.12 -13.26 3.09
CA ILE A 91 -6.56 -14.28 3.98
C ILE A 91 -7.26 -15.62 3.75
N ASP A 92 -8.57 -15.70 3.93
CA ASP A 92 -9.31 -16.96 3.82
C ASP A 92 -9.32 -17.49 2.38
N ALA A 93 -9.42 -16.61 1.39
CA ALA A 93 -9.35 -16.99 -0.01
C ALA A 93 -7.94 -17.41 -0.47
N GLY A 94 -6.89 -17.04 0.28
CA GLY A 94 -5.52 -17.46 0.01
C GLY A 94 -4.90 -16.83 -1.22
N PHE A 95 -5.14 -15.53 -1.46
CA PHE A 95 -4.60 -14.83 -2.62
C PHE A 95 -3.38 -13.97 -2.28
N PRO A 96 -2.34 -13.99 -3.15
CA PRO A 96 -1.19 -13.12 -3.01
C PRO A 96 -1.58 -11.68 -3.33
N LEU A 97 -1.63 -10.81 -2.34
CA LEU A 97 -1.95 -9.39 -2.51
C LEU A 97 -0.95 -8.52 -1.77
N VAL A 98 -0.35 -7.57 -2.45
CA VAL A 98 0.43 -6.51 -1.82
C VAL A 98 -0.47 -5.30 -1.61
N MET A 99 -0.46 -4.79 -0.37
CA MET A 99 -1.17 -3.58 0.04
C MET A 99 -0.15 -2.48 0.31
N LEU A 100 -0.24 -1.36 -0.39
CA LEU A 100 0.52 -0.16 -0.06
C LEU A 100 -0.33 0.69 0.88
N ILE A 101 0.08 0.80 2.13
CA ILE A 101 -0.68 1.42 3.20
C ILE A 101 -0.02 2.72 3.63
N GLY A 102 -0.72 3.83 3.47
CA GLY A 102 -0.31 5.10 4.07
C GLY A 102 -0.37 5.02 5.60
N TYR A 103 0.77 5.22 6.25
CA TYR A 103 0.92 5.09 7.70
C TYR A 103 0.61 6.43 8.38
N ARG A 104 -0.61 6.89 8.28
CA ARG A 104 -1.06 8.16 8.83
C ARG A 104 -0.80 8.22 10.33
N GLY A 105 -0.17 9.32 10.76
CA GLY A 105 0.13 9.61 12.16
C GLY A 105 1.47 9.06 12.65
N TRP A 106 2.16 8.25 11.86
CA TRP A 106 3.50 7.76 12.19
C TRP A 106 4.57 8.74 11.72
N THR A 107 5.60 8.97 12.56
CA THR A 107 6.79 9.74 12.19
C THR A 107 8.05 9.03 12.64
N ARG A 108 9.16 9.26 11.93
CA ARG A 108 10.49 8.70 12.26
C ARG A 108 10.98 9.09 13.65
N HIS A 109 10.50 10.21 14.17
CA HIS A 109 10.95 10.76 15.46
C HIS A 109 10.15 10.22 16.63
N GLY A 110 9.27 9.24 16.40
CA GLY A 110 8.47 8.60 17.45
C GLY A 110 7.32 9.44 17.99
N VAL A 111 7.07 10.60 17.40
CA VAL A 111 5.90 11.43 17.75
C VAL A 111 4.71 10.95 16.91
N ILE A 112 3.70 10.41 17.58
CA ILE A 112 2.46 10.00 16.93
C ILE A 112 1.53 11.20 16.82
N THR A 113 1.22 11.60 15.60
CA THR A 113 0.38 12.76 15.28
C THR A 113 -1.09 12.40 15.08
N ASP A 114 -1.40 11.12 14.84
CA ASP A 114 -2.75 10.59 14.71
C ASP A 114 -2.84 9.23 15.39
N SER A 115 -3.91 8.98 16.12
CA SER A 115 -4.12 7.74 16.87
C SER A 115 -4.17 6.48 15.97
N ALA A 116 -4.48 6.62 14.69
CA ALA A 116 -4.50 5.52 13.73
C ALA A 116 -3.15 4.78 13.70
N ALA A 117 -2.02 5.50 13.84
CA ALA A 117 -0.70 4.90 13.88
C ALA A 117 -0.49 3.94 15.06
N ARG A 118 -1.16 4.17 16.18
CA ARG A 118 -1.04 3.31 17.37
C ARG A 118 -1.63 1.92 17.17
N TYR A 119 -2.60 1.80 16.28
CA TYR A 119 -3.36 0.56 16.08
C TYR A 119 -2.98 -0.17 14.79
N THR A 120 -2.22 0.46 13.90
CA THR A 120 -1.90 -0.10 12.58
C THR A 120 -1.14 -1.42 12.69
N GLU A 121 -0.02 -1.45 13.43
CA GLU A 121 0.76 -2.67 13.59
C GLU A 121 0.02 -3.71 14.43
N THR A 122 -0.72 -3.29 15.45
CA THR A 122 -1.57 -4.18 16.25
C THR A 122 -2.62 -4.87 15.37
N PHE A 123 -3.25 -4.13 14.47
CA PHE A 123 -4.20 -4.69 13.50
C PHE A 123 -3.52 -5.73 12.60
N LEU A 124 -2.38 -5.42 12.03
CA LEU A 124 -1.63 -6.33 11.16
C LEU A 124 -1.20 -7.60 11.91
N HIS A 125 -0.74 -7.47 13.16
CA HIS A 125 -0.41 -8.60 14.00
C HIS A 125 -1.63 -9.47 14.32
N ALA A 126 -2.76 -8.86 14.67
CA ALA A 126 -4.00 -9.60 14.96
C ALA A 126 -4.49 -10.39 13.74
N MET A 127 -4.29 -9.87 12.53
CA MET A 127 -4.67 -10.52 11.27
C MET A 127 -3.59 -11.49 10.75
N GLY A 128 -2.43 -11.57 11.41
CA GLY A 128 -1.32 -12.39 10.94
C GLY A 128 -0.73 -11.94 9.60
N ILE A 129 -0.77 -10.64 9.32
CA ILE A 129 -0.25 -10.04 8.08
C ILE A 129 1.15 -9.49 8.34
N ASN A 130 2.13 -9.95 7.59
CA ASN A 130 3.48 -9.39 7.57
C ASN A 130 3.50 -8.02 6.88
N TYR A 131 4.44 -7.17 7.29
CA TYR A 131 4.57 -5.84 6.72
C TYR A 131 6.02 -5.36 6.70
N TYR A 132 6.28 -4.41 5.82
CA TYR A 132 7.57 -3.75 5.64
C TYR A 132 7.37 -2.24 5.68
N LEU A 133 8.24 -1.53 6.40
CA LEU A 133 8.21 -0.06 6.48
C LEU A 133 9.10 0.53 5.40
N LEU A 134 8.58 1.51 4.66
CA LEU A 134 9.33 2.33 3.71
C LEU A 134 9.43 3.77 4.24
N GLU A 135 10.65 4.25 4.37
CA GLU A 135 10.93 5.62 4.81
C GLU A 135 11.71 6.43 3.78
N THR A 136 12.55 5.74 3.00
CA THR A 136 13.44 6.36 2.01
C THR A 136 13.47 5.53 0.74
N ASP A 137 14.09 6.08 -0.32
CA ASP A 137 14.29 5.36 -1.58
C ASP A 137 15.11 4.07 -1.42
N ASP A 138 16.00 4.01 -0.43
CA ASP A 138 16.77 2.79 -0.13
C ASP A 138 15.86 1.63 0.34
N ASP A 139 14.71 1.95 0.89
CA ASP A 139 13.73 0.96 1.33
C ASP A 139 12.80 0.47 0.21
N ALA A 140 12.78 1.15 -0.95
CA ALA A 140 11.80 0.86 -2.02
C ALA A 140 11.85 -0.61 -2.49
N SER A 141 13.03 -1.24 -2.48
CA SER A 141 13.19 -2.65 -2.84
C SER A 141 12.42 -3.62 -1.93
N ARG A 142 11.99 -3.19 -0.75
CA ARG A 142 11.13 -3.98 0.14
C ARG A 142 9.77 -4.30 -0.49
N ILE A 143 9.33 -3.49 -1.45
CA ILE A 143 8.14 -3.81 -2.25
C ILE A 143 8.33 -5.13 -3.01
N SER A 144 9.49 -5.35 -3.63
CA SER A 144 9.79 -6.61 -4.29
C SER A 144 9.81 -7.79 -3.31
N ILE A 145 10.36 -7.59 -2.11
CA ILE A 145 10.34 -8.61 -1.05
C ILE A 145 8.90 -8.94 -0.64
N ALA A 146 8.04 -7.92 -0.51
CA ALA A 146 6.62 -8.13 -0.20
C ALA A 146 5.91 -8.94 -1.28
N PHE A 147 6.18 -8.70 -2.56
CA PHE A 147 5.64 -9.51 -3.66
C PHE A 147 6.11 -10.96 -3.62
N GLU A 148 7.39 -11.19 -3.39
CA GLU A 148 7.94 -12.55 -3.26
C GLU A 148 7.27 -13.31 -2.11
N GLU A 149 7.15 -12.69 -0.95
CA GLU A 149 6.50 -13.28 0.22
C GLU A 149 5.02 -13.56 -0.03
N ALA A 150 4.26 -12.60 -0.57
CA ALA A 150 2.85 -12.78 -0.87
C ALA A 150 2.63 -13.98 -1.82
N ARG A 151 3.43 -14.08 -2.86
CA ARG A 151 3.38 -15.19 -3.83
C ARG A 151 3.75 -16.53 -3.21
N ALA A 152 4.82 -16.56 -2.41
CA ALA A 152 5.29 -17.79 -1.78
C ALA A 152 4.28 -18.36 -0.77
N GLN A 153 3.58 -17.48 -0.05
CA GLN A 153 2.67 -17.87 1.03
C GLN A 153 1.19 -17.82 0.63
N SER A 154 0.84 -17.30 -0.55
CA SER A 154 -0.55 -17.04 -0.98
C SER A 154 -1.32 -16.26 0.10
N ARG A 155 -0.74 -15.17 0.56
CA ARG A 155 -1.28 -14.32 1.61
C ARG A 155 -1.08 -12.83 1.29
N PRO A 156 -1.90 -11.94 1.88
CA PRO A 156 -1.64 -10.51 1.79
C PRO A 156 -0.38 -10.14 2.57
N VAL A 157 0.36 -9.17 2.05
CA VAL A 157 1.51 -8.52 2.70
C VAL A 157 1.32 -7.02 2.60
N ALA A 158 1.58 -6.30 3.68
CA ALA A 158 1.48 -4.85 3.71
C ALA A 158 2.85 -4.19 3.54
N VAL A 159 2.85 -3.06 2.86
CA VAL A 159 3.99 -2.14 2.78
C VAL A 159 3.52 -0.82 3.37
N LEU A 160 4.11 -0.39 4.47
CA LEU A 160 3.73 0.82 5.18
C LEU A 160 4.59 1.99 4.71
N VAL A 161 3.96 3.07 4.30
CA VAL A 161 4.63 4.30 3.88
C VAL A 161 4.45 5.35 4.96
N GLY A 162 5.55 5.79 5.57
CA GLY A 162 5.54 6.70 6.71
C GLY A 162 4.95 8.08 6.41
N ASP A 163 4.63 8.79 7.47
CA ASP A 163 3.92 10.08 7.42
C ASP A 163 4.72 11.19 6.70
N GLU A 164 6.03 11.08 6.69
CA GLU A 164 6.90 12.02 5.95
C GLU A 164 6.71 11.95 4.42
N TYR A 165 5.98 10.94 3.96
CA TYR A 165 5.46 10.84 2.61
C TYR A 165 4.49 11.97 2.25
N HIS A 166 3.88 12.62 3.24
CA HIS A 166 3.03 13.81 3.05
C HIS A 166 3.77 15.01 2.42
N GLY A 167 5.09 14.96 2.34
CA GLY A 167 5.86 15.94 1.57
C GLY A 167 5.46 16.05 0.10
N PHE A 168 4.79 15.05 -0.44
CA PHE A 168 4.26 15.05 -1.81
C PHE A 168 3.05 15.93 -2.03
N ASN A 169 2.36 16.31 -0.97
CA ASN A 169 1.17 17.15 -1.03
C ASN A 169 1.43 18.64 -0.76
N ARG A 170 2.68 18.98 -0.46
CA ARG A 170 3.07 20.37 -0.16
C ARG A 170 3.83 20.98 -1.33
N MET A 171 3.14 21.17 -2.42
CA MET A 171 3.51 22.17 -3.42
C MET A 171 2.51 23.28 -3.47
#